data_697f1a1d69e4344c25d50ce0400fe04d
#
_entry.id   697f1a1d69e4344c25d50ce0400fe04d
#
_cell.length_a   1.000
_cell.length_b   1.000
_cell.length_c   1.000
_cell.angle_alpha   90.00
_cell.angle_beta   90.00
_cell.angle_gamma   90.00
#
_symmetry.space_group_name_H-M   'P 1'
#
loop_
_entity.id
_entity.type
_entity.pdbx_description
1 polymer ?
#
loop_
_entity_poly.entity_id
_entity_poly.type
_entity_poly.pdbx_seq_one_letter_code
_entity_poly.pdbx_strand_id
1 'polypeptide(L)'
;MIKIIFYPLLAALTVSSALAQEAVSLSGPDGVVLKAWHYKPLHDKLENGSVVRKPVVVALHGCGGLYSTGGARNGKPNARHHAMGQMLAGQGYHTVFPDSFGSRGVPSICGQAQQPKNGVQIGIEERRADTLAVQTWVRAQPWADAQHIALLGWSHGAMTLLASTDRQNAQIKAAGAPFRAAIAFYPGCVNADKAGYRPNTPLTLLLGADDDWTLPEPCIRMADRLKRAGDDVSLTVYPDAVHDFDTPLPGIRTRSDVPSRRPGAAAGEGVKVGQNPAAREDSWRQVREILKKAFAVD
;
A
#
# COMPACT_ATOMS: atom_id res chain seq x y z
N MET A 1 -40.33 45.00 38.23
CA MET A 1 -39.84 44.98 36.84
C MET A 1 -38.64 44.05 36.80
N ILE A 2 -38.81 42.83 36.29
CA ILE A 2 -37.74 41.82 36.17
C ILE A 2 -37.12 41.99 34.77
N LYS A 3 -35.84 42.33 34.72
CA LYS A 3 -35.07 42.37 33.45
C LYS A 3 -34.59 40.98 33.10
N ILE A 4 -35.16 40.39 32.04
CA ILE A 4 -34.70 39.15 31.45
C ILE A 4 -33.53 39.49 30.52
N ILE A 5 -32.33 39.01 30.85
CA ILE A 5 -31.13 39.16 30.02
C ILE A 5 -31.07 37.91 29.12
N PHE A 6 -31.26 38.09 27.82
CA PHE A 6 -31.02 37.04 26.79
C PHE A 6 -29.53 36.98 26.48
N TYR A 7 -28.90 35.85 26.79
CA TYR A 7 -27.57 35.51 26.27
C TYR A 7 -27.74 34.84 24.89
N PRO A 8 -27.09 35.34 23.83
CA PRO A 8 -27.11 34.62 22.57
C PRO A 8 -26.23 33.37 22.70
N LEU A 9 -26.83 32.21 22.47
CA LEU A 9 -26.12 30.95 22.35
C LEU A 9 -25.35 30.97 21.01
N LEU A 10 -24.02 31.23 21.03
CA LEU A 10 -23.16 31.06 19.88
C LEU A 10 -23.02 29.55 19.64
N ALA A 11 -23.74 29.01 18.67
CA ALA A 11 -23.53 27.64 18.18
C ALA A 11 -22.21 27.65 17.39
N ALA A 12 -21.15 27.14 17.99
CA ALA A 12 -19.90 26.85 17.26
C ALA A 12 -20.19 25.74 16.24
N LEU A 13 -20.32 26.09 14.98
CA LEU A 13 -20.32 25.16 13.87
C LEU A 13 -18.93 24.53 13.78
N THR A 14 -18.76 23.36 14.37
CA THR A 14 -17.58 22.52 14.10
C THR A 14 -17.68 22.02 12.68
N VAL A 15 -16.98 22.68 11.74
CA VAL A 15 -16.78 22.17 10.40
C VAL A 15 -15.87 20.94 10.56
N SER A 16 -16.45 19.76 10.57
CA SER A 16 -15.70 18.51 10.45
C SER A 16 -15.10 18.48 9.04
N SER A 17 -13.82 18.84 8.93
CA SER A 17 -13.08 18.74 7.67
C SER A 17 -12.90 17.26 7.35
N ALA A 18 -13.84 16.69 6.60
CA ALA A 18 -13.69 15.34 6.07
C ALA A 18 -12.47 15.33 5.14
N LEU A 19 -11.56 14.38 5.37
CA LEU A 19 -10.42 14.15 4.47
C LEU A 19 -10.91 13.98 3.04
N ALA A 20 -10.45 14.83 2.13
CA ALA A 20 -10.86 14.79 0.74
C ALA A 20 -10.27 13.56 0.06
N GLN A 21 -11.12 12.79 -0.61
CA GLN A 21 -10.74 11.62 -1.38
C GLN A 21 -11.47 11.61 -2.71
N GLU A 22 -10.80 11.22 -3.79
CA GLU A 22 -11.38 11.22 -5.12
C GLU A 22 -10.87 10.07 -5.97
N ALA A 23 -11.67 9.65 -6.94
CA ALA A 23 -11.21 8.78 -8.02
C ALA A 23 -10.50 9.64 -9.06
N VAL A 24 -9.32 9.20 -9.49
CA VAL A 24 -8.55 9.81 -10.57
C VAL A 24 -8.23 8.78 -11.64
N SER A 25 -7.89 9.25 -12.83
CA SER A 25 -7.46 8.40 -13.94
C SER A 25 -6.19 8.99 -14.55
N LEU A 26 -5.29 8.11 -14.99
CA LEU A 26 -4.04 8.49 -15.65
C LEU A 26 -3.77 7.53 -16.81
N SER A 27 -2.88 7.95 -17.73
CA SER A 27 -2.41 7.07 -18.79
C SER A 27 -1.50 6.00 -18.19
N GLY A 28 -1.93 4.76 -18.25
CA GLY A 28 -1.15 3.59 -17.89
C GLY A 28 -0.34 3.04 -19.07
N PRO A 29 0.42 1.96 -18.85
CA PRO A 29 1.14 1.26 -19.91
C PRO A 29 0.16 0.64 -20.92
N ASP A 30 0.62 0.44 -22.15
CA ASP A 30 -0.11 -0.26 -23.22
C ASP A 30 -1.50 0.30 -23.52
N GLY A 31 -1.69 1.62 -23.34
CA GLY A 31 -2.96 2.30 -23.61
C GLY A 31 -4.05 2.06 -22.55
N VAL A 32 -3.73 1.42 -21.44
CA VAL A 32 -4.67 1.23 -20.33
C VAL A 32 -4.95 2.58 -19.65
N VAL A 33 -6.22 2.92 -19.48
CA VAL A 33 -6.62 4.00 -18.57
C VAL A 33 -6.56 3.46 -17.14
N LEU A 34 -5.47 3.78 -16.45
CA LEU A 34 -5.25 3.34 -15.08
C LEU A 34 -6.05 4.21 -14.12
N LYS A 35 -7.02 3.61 -13.47
CA LYS A 35 -7.80 4.25 -12.40
C LYS A 35 -7.00 4.23 -11.11
N ALA A 36 -7.18 5.26 -10.28
CA ALA A 36 -6.59 5.30 -8.95
C ALA A 36 -7.52 6.02 -7.96
N TRP A 37 -7.28 5.78 -6.69
CA TRP A 37 -7.96 6.50 -5.61
C TRP A 37 -6.96 7.39 -4.89
N HIS A 38 -7.26 8.70 -4.82
CA HIS A 38 -6.39 9.70 -4.26
C HIS A 38 -6.97 10.23 -2.94
N TYR A 39 -6.21 10.11 -1.86
CA TYR A 39 -6.47 10.74 -0.57
C TYR A 39 -5.62 11.99 -0.46
N LYS A 40 -6.26 13.12 -0.18
CA LYS A 40 -5.62 14.42 -0.06
C LYS A 40 -5.39 14.76 1.41
N PRO A 41 -4.24 15.34 1.78
CA PRO A 41 -4.03 15.84 3.13
C PRO A 41 -4.98 17.01 3.44
N LEU A 42 -5.24 17.21 4.73
CA LEU A 42 -5.84 18.45 5.20
C LEU A 42 -4.85 19.60 4.96
N HIS A 43 -5.38 20.78 4.59
CA HIS A 43 -4.56 21.98 4.38
C HIS A 43 -3.49 21.82 3.27
N ASP A 44 -3.92 21.42 2.09
CA ASP A 44 -3.12 21.38 0.86
C ASP A 44 -3.01 22.74 0.13
N LYS A 45 -3.63 23.80 0.69
CA LYS A 45 -3.62 25.15 0.16
C LYS A 45 -3.20 26.17 1.21
N LEU A 46 -2.51 27.21 0.77
CA LEU A 46 -2.24 28.41 1.57
C LEU A 46 -3.49 29.29 1.63
N GLU A 47 -3.53 30.25 2.56
CA GLU A 47 -4.62 31.24 2.69
C GLU A 47 -4.86 32.03 1.40
N ASN A 48 -3.82 32.27 0.61
CA ASN A 48 -3.91 32.93 -0.70
C ASN A 48 -4.40 32.00 -1.84
N GLY A 49 -4.79 30.74 -1.53
CA GLY A 49 -5.24 29.74 -2.51
C GLY A 49 -4.14 29.00 -3.26
N SER A 50 -2.86 29.31 -3.05
CA SER A 50 -1.74 28.58 -3.65
C SER A 50 -1.67 27.16 -3.12
N VAL A 51 -1.35 26.20 -4.00
CA VAL A 51 -1.19 24.79 -3.63
C VAL A 51 0.16 24.58 -2.95
N VAL A 52 0.14 23.94 -1.78
CA VAL A 52 1.36 23.50 -1.07
C VAL A 52 1.76 22.13 -1.58
N ARG A 53 2.97 22.00 -2.12
CA ARG A 53 3.50 20.68 -2.49
C ARG A 53 3.74 19.84 -1.25
N LYS A 54 3.22 18.62 -1.27
CA LYS A 54 3.33 17.68 -0.14
C LYS A 54 3.94 16.35 -0.60
N PRO A 55 4.60 15.61 0.29
CA PRO A 55 5.07 14.26 0.01
C PRO A 55 3.93 13.33 -0.38
N VAL A 56 4.27 12.30 -1.16
CA VAL A 56 3.29 11.36 -1.72
C VAL A 56 3.64 9.93 -1.37
N VAL A 57 2.64 9.14 -0.99
CA VAL A 57 2.76 7.69 -0.85
C VAL A 57 1.98 7.03 -1.99
N VAL A 58 2.65 6.27 -2.83
CA VAL A 58 2.01 5.35 -3.78
C VAL A 58 1.77 4.03 -3.07
N ALA A 59 0.53 3.56 -3.01
CA ALA A 59 0.15 2.42 -2.19
C ALA A 59 -0.48 1.30 -3.03
N LEU A 60 0.13 0.12 -3.04
CA LEU A 60 -0.18 -0.99 -3.94
C LEU A 60 -1.01 -2.06 -3.25
N HIS A 61 -2.24 -2.25 -3.68
CA HIS A 61 -3.17 -3.25 -3.15
C HIS A 61 -2.69 -4.69 -3.34
N GLY A 62 -3.14 -5.62 -2.48
CA GLY A 62 -2.89 -7.06 -2.59
C GLY A 62 -3.64 -7.74 -3.75
N CYS A 63 -3.56 -9.07 -3.81
CA CYS A 63 -4.23 -9.88 -4.85
C CYS A 63 -5.76 -9.75 -4.86
N GLY A 64 -6.39 -9.34 -3.74
CA GLY A 64 -7.82 -9.10 -3.62
C GLY A 64 -8.34 -7.83 -4.28
N GLY A 65 -7.47 -7.03 -4.90
CA GLY A 65 -7.83 -5.77 -5.53
C GLY A 65 -7.93 -4.61 -4.55
N LEU A 66 -8.22 -3.44 -5.10
CA LEU A 66 -8.32 -2.19 -4.32
C LEU A 66 -9.64 -2.08 -3.56
N TYR A 67 -10.73 -2.52 -4.17
CA TYR A 67 -12.08 -2.22 -3.71
C TYR A 67 -12.69 -3.28 -2.80
N SER A 68 -13.64 -2.85 -1.99
CA SER A 68 -14.57 -3.75 -1.31
C SER A 68 -15.62 -4.26 -2.29
N THR A 69 -15.94 -5.54 -2.19
CA THR A 69 -16.94 -6.21 -3.02
C THR A 69 -18.31 -6.34 -2.34
N GLY A 70 -18.50 -5.72 -1.18
CA GLY A 70 -19.76 -5.77 -0.45
C GLY A 70 -19.87 -4.76 0.69
N GLY A 71 -21.03 -4.71 1.32
CA GLY A 71 -21.35 -3.82 2.43
C GLY A 71 -21.37 -2.34 2.03
N ALA A 72 -21.30 -1.48 3.05
CA ALA A 72 -21.36 -0.02 2.90
C ALA A 72 -20.21 0.59 2.07
N ARG A 73 -19.14 -0.19 1.82
CA ARG A 73 -17.98 0.24 1.04
C ARG A 73 -17.90 -0.39 -0.35
N ASN A 74 -18.97 -1.02 -0.82
CA ASN A 74 -18.97 -1.61 -2.17
C ASN A 74 -18.52 -0.59 -3.23
N GLY A 75 -17.56 -0.97 -4.08
CA GLY A 75 -17.00 -0.10 -5.12
C GLY A 75 -16.10 1.05 -4.59
N LYS A 76 -15.78 1.09 -3.30
CA LYS A 76 -14.81 2.01 -2.66
C LYS A 76 -13.61 1.24 -2.15
N PRO A 77 -12.45 1.89 -1.92
CA PRO A 77 -11.30 1.21 -1.32
C PRO A 77 -11.70 0.41 -0.09
N ASN A 78 -11.22 -0.82 0.02
CA ASN A 78 -11.55 -1.70 1.14
C ASN A 78 -11.12 -1.07 2.48
N ALA A 79 -11.59 -1.63 3.59
CA ALA A 79 -11.45 -1.05 4.92
C ALA A 79 -9.98 -0.75 5.28
N ARG A 80 -9.02 -1.64 4.94
CA ARG A 80 -7.58 -1.43 5.18
C ARG A 80 -7.03 -0.27 4.37
N HIS A 81 -7.22 -0.29 3.05
CA HIS A 81 -6.72 0.76 2.16
C HIS A 81 -7.31 2.13 2.52
N HIS A 82 -8.59 2.16 2.85
CA HIS A 82 -9.25 3.38 3.30
C HIS A 82 -8.65 3.92 4.60
N ALA A 83 -8.54 3.07 5.62
CA ALA A 83 -7.99 3.47 6.92
C ALA A 83 -6.52 3.93 6.80
N MET A 84 -5.70 3.25 5.98
CA MET A 84 -4.32 3.68 5.70
C MET A 84 -4.30 5.03 4.95
N GLY A 85 -5.12 5.19 3.91
CA GLY A 85 -5.22 6.46 3.17
C GLY A 85 -5.63 7.62 4.07
N GLN A 86 -6.59 7.41 4.97
CA GLN A 86 -7.00 8.42 5.95
C GLN A 86 -5.87 8.75 6.95
N MET A 87 -5.17 7.74 7.46
CA MET A 87 -4.07 7.93 8.39
C MET A 87 -2.94 8.73 7.75
N LEU A 88 -2.54 8.40 6.52
CA LEU A 88 -1.48 9.08 5.80
C LEU A 88 -1.87 10.52 5.42
N ALA A 89 -3.12 10.74 5.00
CA ALA A 89 -3.65 12.08 4.74
C ALA A 89 -3.68 12.94 6.02
N GLY A 90 -4.00 12.34 7.18
CA GLY A 90 -3.91 12.97 8.50
C GLY A 90 -2.47 13.32 8.92
N GLN A 91 -1.47 12.61 8.39
CA GLN A 91 -0.04 12.93 8.56
C GLN A 91 0.45 14.03 7.59
N GLY A 92 -0.40 14.52 6.71
CA GLY A 92 -0.05 15.57 5.76
C GLY A 92 0.47 15.06 4.42
N TYR A 93 0.30 13.77 4.09
CA TYR A 93 0.76 13.17 2.84
C TYR A 93 -0.39 12.94 1.86
N HIS A 94 -0.16 13.17 0.58
CA HIS A 94 -1.01 12.62 -0.46
C HIS A 94 -0.82 11.09 -0.52
N THR A 95 -1.90 10.34 -0.74
CA THR A 95 -1.80 8.89 -0.95
C THR A 95 -2.55 8.49 -2.21
N VAL A 96 -1.86 7.83 -3.13
CA VAL A 96 -2.42 7.37 -4.41
C VAL A 96 -2.43 5.85 -4.45
N PHE A 97 -3.61 5.26 -4.59
CA PHE A 97 -3.83 3.82 -4.73
C PHE A 97 -4.19 3.49 -6.17
N PRO A 98 -3.25 3.06 -7.03
CA PRO A 98 -3.59 2.59 -8.37
C PRO A 98 -4.38 1.29 -8.32
N ASP A 99 -5.38 1.17 -9.20
CA ASP A 99 -6.19 -0.02 -9.39
C ASP A 99 -5.73 -0.78 -10.63
N SER A 100 -4.67 -1.55 -10.51
CA SER A 100 -4.14 -2.34 -11.62
C SER A 100 -5.13 -3.38 -12.13
N PHE A 101 -5.99 -3.91 -11.27
CA PHE A 101 -6.91 -4.99 -11.62
C PHE A 101 -8.20 -4.48 -12.22
N GLY A 102 -8.93 -3.61 -11.52
CA GLY A 102 -10.21 -3.09 -11.99
C GLY A 102 -10.08 -2.23 -13.24
N SER A 103 -8.93 -1.59 -13.47
CA SER A 103 -8.61 -0.89 -14.73
C SER A 103 -8.58 -1.83 -15.94
N ARG A 104 -8.37 -3.13 -15.70
CA ARG A 104 -8.37 -4.21 -16.71
C ARG A 104 -9.59 -5.13 -16.61
N GLY A 105 -10.63 -4.71 -15.87
CA GLY A 105 -11.85 -5.49 -15.70
C GLY A 105 -11.72 -6.72 -14.82
N VAL A 106 -10.66 -6.84 -14.01
CA VAL A 106 -10.42 -7.98 -13.12
C VAL A 106 -10.54 -7.53 -11.66
N PRO A 107 -11.47 -8.07 -10.87
CA PRO A 107 -11.65 -7.64 -9.48
C PRO A 107 -10.60 -8.18 -8.53
N SER A 108 -10.06 -9.36 -8.78
CA SER A 108 -9.14 -10.10 -7.91
C SER A 108 -8.38 -11.18 -8.67
N ILE A 109 -7.19 -11.54 -8.19
CA ILE A 109 -6.39 -12.68 -8.70
C ILE A 109 -5.91 -13.61 -7.58
N CYS A 110 -6.51 -13.56 -6.39
CA CYS A 110 -6.06 -14.33 -5.24
C CYS A 110 -6.22 -15.84 -5.40
N GLY A 111 -7.38 -16.29 -5.87
CA GLY A 111 -7.68 -17.70 -6.06
C GLY A 111 -7.55 -18.14 -7.51
N GLN A 112 -7.42 -19.44 -7.75
CA GLN A 112 -7.33 -20.00 -9.12
C GLN A 112 -8.54 -19.65 -9.98
N ALA A 113 -9.75 -19.66 -9.39
CA ALA A 113 -10.99 -19.29 -10.08
C ALA A 113 -11.07 -17.80 -10.48
N GLN A 114 -10.20 -16.97 -9.90
CA GLN A 114 -10.17 -15.52 -10.11
C GLN A 114 -9.06 -15.08 -11.05
N GLN A 115 -8.33 -16.02 -11.65
CA GLN A 115 -7.28 -15.69 -12.60
C GLN A 115 -7.88 -15.01 -13.84
N PRO A 116 -7.16 -14.04 -14.42
CA PRO A 116 -7.61 -13.35 -15.62
C PRO A 116 -7.94 -14.33 -16.75
N LYS A 117 -8.99 -14.02 -17.51
CA LYS A 117 -9.45 -14.78 -18.68
C LYS A 117 -9.28 -13.92 -19.93
N ASN A 118 -9.48 -14.52 -21.09
CA ASN A 118 -9.50 -13.81 -22.38
C ASN A 118 -8.22 -13.03 -22.71
N GLY A 119 -7.04 -13.58 -22.37
CA GLY A 119 -5.74 -13.00 -22.72
C GLY A 119 -5.33 -11.77 -21.88
N VAL A 120 -6.10 -11.39 -20.88
CA VAL A 120 -5.72 -10.31 -19.98
C VAL A 120 -4.49 -10.72 -19.17
N GLN A 121 -3.39 -10.00 -19.31
CA GLN A 121 -2.18 -10.19 -18.53
C GLN A 121 -2.19 -9.24 -17.33
N ILE A 122 -2.10 -9.79 -16.12
CA ILE A 122 -1.94 -9.01 -14.88
C ILE A 122 -1.03 -9.79 -13.95
N GLY A 123 0.24 -9.54 -14.02
CA GLY A 123 1.26 -10.10 -13.16
C GLY A 123 2.06 -9.00 -12.46
N ILE A 124 3.21 -9.38 -11.97
CA ILE A 124 4.15 -8.45 -11.33
C ILE A 124 4.72 -7.46 -12.36
N GLU A 125 4.93 -7.89 -13.61
CA GLU A 125 5.48 -7.07 -14.68
C GLU A 125 4.54 -5.91 -15.03
N GLU A 126 3.27 -6.21 -15.31
CA GLU A 126 2.26 -5.21 -15.66
C GLU A 126 2.05 -4.23 -14.49
N ARG A 127 2.01 -4.74 -13.27
CA ARG A 127 1.86 -3.90 -12.07
C ARG A 127 3.10 -3.06 -11.77
N ARG A 128 4.30 -3.53 -12.09
CA ARG A 128 5.52 -2.72 -12.05
C ARG A 128 5.41 -1.56 -13.05
N ALA A 129 5.00 -1.84 -14.29
CA ALA A 129 4.79 -0.80 -15.29
C ALA A 129 3.73 0.22 -14.86
N ASP A 130 2.60 -0.23 -14.26
CA ASP A 130 1.60 0.65 -13.65
C ASP A 130 2.21 1.53 -12.55
N THR A 131 3.05 0.95 -11.68
CA THR A 131 3.71 1.68 -10.58
C THR A 131 4.61 2.80 -11.11
N LEU A 132 5.37 2.54 -12.17
CA LEU A 132 6.21 3.55 -12.83
C LEU A 132 5.38 4.64 -13.53
N ALA A 133 4.28 4.26 -14.16
CA ALA A 133 3.35 5.23 -14.76
C ALA A 133 2.73 6.15 -13.69
N VAL A 134 2.32 5.59 -12.55
CA VAL A 134 1.81 6.38 -11.41
C VAL A 134 2.89 7.28 -10.84
N GLN A 135 4.12 6.80 -10.68
CA GLN A 135 5.24 7.63 -10.21
C GLN A 135 5.48 8.83 -11.15
N THR A 136 5.49 8.60 -12.45
CA THR A 136 5.63 9.65 -13.46
C THR A 136 4.48 10.64 -13.40
N TRP A 137 3.24 10.15 -13.32
CA TRP A 137 2.06 10.99 -13.21
C TRP A 137 2.08 11.84 -11.93
N VAL A 138 2.41 11.25 -10.77
CA VAL A 138 2.54 11.96 -9.49
C VAL A 138 3.56 13.08 -9.58
N ARG A 139 4.73 12.82 -10.17
CA ARG A 139 5.80 13.83 -10.33
C ARG A 139 5.38 15.05 -11.14
N ALA A 140 4.42 14.88 -12.05
CA ALA A 140 3.89 15.96 -12.88
C ALA A 140 2.76 16.76 -12.18
N GLN A 141 2.30 16.34 -11.00
CA GLN A 141 1.19 17.03 -10.34
C GLN A 141 1.66 18.27 -9.60
N PRO A 142 0.90 19.39 -9.68
CA PRO A 142 1.28 20.64 -9.01
C PRO A 142 1.27 20.55 -7.47
N TRP A 143 0.52 19.60 -6.91
CA TRP A 143 0.40 19.37 -5.47
C TRP A 143 1.46 18.40 -4.91
N ALA A 144 2.19 17.70 -5.77
CA ALA A 144 3.15 16.70 -5.34
C ALA A 144 4.55 17.30 -5.13
N ASP A 145 5.17 16.93 -4.03
CA ASP A 145 6.62 17.05 -3.90
C ASP A 145 7.27 15.88 -4.65
N ALA A 146 7.74 16.17 -5.86
CA ALA A 146 8.29 15.17 -6.78
C ALA A 146 9.55 14.46 -6.24
N GLN A 147 10.21 15.01 -5.23
CA GLN A 147 11.40 14.42 -4.62
C GLN A 147 11.09 13.55 -3.40
N HIS A 148 9.90 13.69 -2.82
CA HIS A 148 9.47 12.97 -1.63
C HIS A 148 8.30 12.04 -1.94
N ILE A 149 8.60 10.94 -2.66
CA ILE A 149 7.65 9.89 -3.02
C ILE A 149 8.10 8.58 -2.37
N ALA A 150 7.22 7.94 -1.58
CA ALA A 150 7.45 6.62 -1.01
C ALA A 150 6.52 5.58 -1.64
N LEU A 151 6.89 4.31 -1.53
CA LEU A 151 6.13 3.17 -2.02
C LEU A 151 5.71 2.28 -0.86
N LEU A 152 4.44 1.93 -0.80
CA LEU A 152 3.83 1.06 0.19
C LEU A 152 3.08 -0.07 -0.51
N GLY A 153 3.14 -1.30 -0.02
CA GLY A 153 2.44 -2.41 -0.66
C GLY A 153 2.09 -3.55 0.28
N TRP A 154 1.01 -4.29 -0.05
CA TRP A 154 0.54 -5.45 0.69
C TRP A 154 0.54 -6.70 -0.16
N SER A 155 1.07 -7.82 0.34
CA SER A 155 1.01 -9.14 -0.31
C SER A 155 1.49 -9.05 -1.77
N HIS A 156 0.66 -9.33 -2.75
CA HIS A 156 0.99 -9.17 -4.18
C HIS A 156 1.41 -7.72 -4.52
N GLY A 157 0.84 -6.69 -3.87
CA GLY A 157 1.30 -5.32 -4.01
C GLY A 157 2.70 -5.09 -3.42
N ALA A 158 3.04 -5.79 -2.34
CA ALA A 158 4.40 -5.79 -1.79
C ALA A 158 5.40 -6.54 -2.69
N MET A 159 4.97 -7.63 -3.37
CA MET A 159 5.79 -8.27 -4.42
C MET A 159 6.03 -7.31 -5.60
N THR A 160 5.00 -6.57 -6.00
CA THR A 160 5.12 -5.52 -7.02
C THR A 160 6.08 -4.41 -6.59
N LEU A 161 6.03 -4.00 -5.31
CA LEU A 161 6.96 -3.04 -4.72
C LEU A 161 8.41 -3.53 -4.85
N LEU A 162 8.69 -4.80 -4.49
CA LEU A 162 10.03 -5.37 -4.69
C LEU A 162 10.45 -5.28 -6.15
N ALA A 163 9.60 -5.67 -7.10
CA ALA A 163 9.90 -5.58 -8.53
C ALA A 163 10.09 -4.13 -9.02
N SER A 164 9.40 -3.16 -8.39
CA SER A 164 9.48 -1.72 -8.73
C SER A 164 10.66 -1.00 -8.09
N THR A 165 11.40 -1.68 -7.22
CA THR A 165 12.59 -1.14 -6.54
C THR A 165 13.85 -1.97 -6.81
N ASP A 166 13.78 -2.95 -7.72
CA ASP A 166 14.93 -3.77 -8.06
C ASP A 166 15.92 -3.01 -8.95
N ARG A 167 17.05 -2.60 -8.38
CA ARG A 167 18.10 -1.87 -9.11
C ARG A 167 18.77 -2.68 -10.23
N GLN A 168 18.51 -3.98 -10.32
CA GLN A 168 19.04 -4.81 -11.42
C GLN A 168 18.13 -4.76 -12.66
N ASN A 169 16.85 -4.41 -12.49
CA ASN A 169 15.88 -4.32 -13.56
C ASN A 169 16.17 -3.12 -14.49
N ALA A 170 16.17 -3.34 -15.79
CA ALA A 170 16.51 -2.32 -16.78
C ALA A 170 15.51 -1.14 -16.78
N GLN A 171 14.21 -1.41 -16.62
CA GLN A 171 13.18 -0.36 -16.57
C GLN A 171 13.33 0.51 -15.31
N ILE A 172 13.68 -0.08 -14.16
CA ILE A 172 13.94 0.65 -12.94
C ILE A 172 15.18 1.53 -13.05
N LYS A 173 16.24 1.01 -13.67
CA LYS A 173 17.45 1.82 -13.99
C LYS A 173 17.10 3.00 -14.90
N ALA A 174 16.31 2.77 -15.95
CA ALA A 174 15.91 3.81 -16.89
C ALA A 174 14.97 4.86 -16.26
N ALA A 175 14.14 4.51 -15.32
CA ALA A 175 13.26 5.44 -14.60
C ALA A 175 14.04 6.47 -13.75
N GLY A 176 15.25 6.17 -13.34
CA GLY A 176 16.27 7.10 -12.85
C GLY A 176 16.03 7.73 -11.48
N ALA A 177 14.82 7.71 -10.97
CA ALA A 177 14.46 8.41 -9.73
C ALA A 177 13.87 7.43 -8.71
N PRO A 178 14.65 6.96 -7.72
CA PRO A 178 14.16 6.01 -6.73
C PRO A 178 13.08 6.64 -5.83
N PHE A 179 12.30 5.78 -5.18
CA PHE A 179 11.45 6.17 -4.07
C PHE A 179 12.30 6.54 -2.85
N ARG A 180 11.79 7.36 -1.96
CA ARG A 180 12.50 7.74 -0.71
C ARG A 180 12.46 6.64 0.35
N ALA A 181 11.44 5.79 0.31
CA ALA A 181 11.30 4.59 1.13
C ALA A 181 10.39 3.58 0.44
N ALA A 182 10.58 2.30 0.74
CA ALA A 182 9.73 1.19 0.32
C ALA A 182 9.31 0.37 1.55
N ILE A 183 8.00 0.21 1.78
CA ILE A 183 7.45 -0.49 2.94
C ILE A 183 6.57 -1.63 2.44
N ALA A 184 6.97 -2.87 2.69
CA ALA A 184 6.36 -4.08 2.16
C ALA A 184 5.73 -4.91 3.29
N PHE A 185 4.41 -5.02 3.29
CA PHE A 185 3.66 -5.89 4.19
C PHE A 185 3.53 -7.27 3.57
N TYR A 186 4.03 -8.28 4.26
CA TYR A 186 3.94 -9.72 3.96
C TYR A 186 4.05 -10.07 2.47
N PRO A 187 5.15 -9.68 1.78
CA PRO A 187 5.38 -10.09 0.39
C PRO A 187 5.70 -11.59 0.28
N GLY A 188 5.43 -12.18 -0.88
CA GLY A 188 6.04 -13.46 -1.25
C GLY A 188 7.45 -13.23 -1.80
N CYS A 189 8.50 -13.59 -1.05
CA CYS A 189 9.88 -13.27 -1.43
C CYS A 189 10.59 -14.34 -2.26
N VAL A 190 10.02 -15.52 -2.47
CA VAL A 190 10.70 -16.66 -3.13
C VAL A 190 11.32 -16.27 -4.47
N ASN A 191 10.54 -15.63 -5.34
CA ASN A 191 11.02 -15.27 -6.68
C ASN A 191 12.03 -14.13 -6.64
N ALA A 192 11.80 -13.11 -5.80
CA ALA A 192 12.72 -11.98 -5.64
C ALA A 192 14.07 -12.45 -5.08
N ASP A 193 14.07 -13.35 -4.08
CA ASP A 193 15.30 -13.89 -3.52
C ASP A 193 16.07 -14.74 -4.53
N LYS A 194 15.39 -15.65 -5.25
CA LYS A 194 16.01 -16.46 -6.32
C LYS A 194 16.57 -15.62 -7.46
N ALA A 195 15.91 -14.52 -7.81
CA ALA A 195 16.37 -13.58 -8.84
C ALA A 195 17.52 -12.69 -8.37
N GLY A 196 17.93 -12.79 -7.10
CA GLY A 196 19.01 -11.98 -6.54
C GLY A 196 18.63 -10.52 -6.33
N TYR A 197 17.35 -10.21 -6.11
CA TYR A 197 16.82 -8.86 -5.85
C TYR A 197 17.76 -7.98 -5.04
N ARG A 198 17.93 -6.71 -5.46
CA ARG A 198 18.69 -5.67 -4.77
C ARG A 198 17.90 -4.36 -4.78
N PRO A 199 17.55 -3.76 -3.63
CA PRO A 199 16.78 -2.52 -3.58
C PRO A 199 17.59 -1.31 -4.08
N ASN A 200 16.91 -0.37 -4.75
CA ASN A 200 17.46 0.95 -5.07
C ASN A 200 17.03 2.04 -4.07
N THR A 201 16.36 1.64 -2.99
CA THR A 201 15.79 2.53 -1.97
C THR A 201 15.78 1.81 -0.61
N PRO A 202 15.81 2.53 0.53
CA PRO A 202 15.59 1.91 1.85
C PRO A 202 14.35 1.05 1.87
N LEU A 203 14.48 -0.22 2.27
CA LEU A 203 13.42 -1.22 2.28
C LEU A 203 13.07 -1.65 3.69
N THR A 204 11.79 -1.64 4.03
CA THR A 204 11.27 -2.26 5.26
C THR A 204 10.34 -3.41 4.92
N LEU A 205 10.58 -4.56 5.54
CA LEU A 205 9.74 -5.76 5.44
C LEU A 205 9.02 -5.97 6.78
N LEU A 206 7.68 -6.12 6.72
CA LEU A 206 6.81 -6.34 7.88
C LEU A 206 6.08 -7.67 7.68
N LEU A 207 6.42 -8.70 8.43
CA LEU A 207 6.00 -10.09 8.20
C LEU A 207 5.23 -10.64 9.39
N GLY A 208 4.26 -11.52 9.14
CA GLY A 208 3.66 -12.37 10.17
C GLY A 208 4.47 -13.65 10.32
N ALA A 209 4.73 -14.08 11.56
CA ALA A 209 5.47 -15.31 11.83
C ALA A 209 4.67 -16.56 11.42
N ASP A 210 3.33 -16.50 11.53
CA ASP A 210 2.41 -17.60 11.23
C ASP A 210 1.73 -17.45 9.86
N ASP A 211 2.32 -16.65 8.97
CA ASP A 211 1.82 -16.47 7.61
C ASP A 211 2.05 -17.75 6.79
N ASP A 212 0.98 -18.49 6.52
CA ASP A 212 0.98 -19.73 5.75
C ASP A 212 0.61 -19.53 4.27
N TRP A 213 0.40 -18.31 3.84
CA TRP A 213 0.17 -17.91 2.45
C TRP A 213 1.46 -17.44 1.78
N THR A 214 2.13 -16.46 2.38
CA THR A 214 3.43 -15.94 1.96
C THR A 214 4.43 -16.17 3.09
N LEU A 215 4.97 -17.39 3.13
CA LEU A 215 5.88 -17.82 4.20
C LEU A 215 6.96 -16.77 4.50
N PRO A 216 7.25 -16.46 5.77
CA PRO A 216 8.20 -15.41 6.14
C PRO A 216 9.68 -15.80 5.86
N GLU A 217 10.04 -17.09 5.90
CA GLU A 217 11.44 -17.56 5.80
C GLU A 217 12.16 -17.10 4.53
N PRO A 218 11.55 -17.11 3.32
CA PRO A 218 12.21 -16.57 2.13
C PRO A 218 12.54 -15.08 2.25
N CYS A 219 11.67 -14.30 2.90
CA CYS A 219 11.91 -12.87 3.13
C CYS A 219 13.01 -12.64 4.17
N ILE A 220 13.04 -13.45 5.24
CA ILE A 220 14.09 -13.40 6.26
C ILE A 220 15.46 -13.68 5.62
N ARG A 221 15.59 -14.77 4.85
CA ARG A 221 16.84 -15.08 4.13
C ARG A 221 17.24 -13.98 3.16
N MET A 222 16.28 -13.45 2.40
CA MET A 222 16.54 -12.33 1.49
C MET A 222 17.04 -11.09 2.26
N ALA A 223 16.38 -10.70 3.34
CA ALA A 223 16.79 -9.56 4.17
C ALA A 223 18.19 -9.73 4.73
N ASP A 224 18.53 -10.92 5.24
CA ASP A 224 19.87 -11.23 5.76
C ASP A 224 20.96 -11.16 4.67
N ARG A 225 20.64 -11.66 3.47
CA ARG A 225 21.54 -11.54 2.31
C ARG A 225 21.77 -10.07 1.92
N LEU A 226 20.70 -9.29 1.88
CA LEU A 226 20.74 -7.86 1.53
C LEU A 226 21.53 -7.05 2.56
N LYS A 227 21.30 -7.28 3.87
CA LYS A 227 22.07 -6.62 4.95
C LYS A 227 23.55 -6.94 4.89
N ARG A 228 23.91 -8.21 4.67
CA ARG A 228 25.32 -8.60 4.49
C ARG A 228 25.98 -7.96 3.26
N ALA A 229 25.19 -7.63 2.24
CA ALA A 229 25.64 -6.94 1.04
C ALA A 229 25.66 -5.40 1.18
N GLY A 230 25.34 -4.86 2.37
CA GLY A 230 25.35 -3.42 2.66
C GLY A 230 24.13 -2.66 2.17
N ASP A 231 23.04 -3.35 1.80
CA ASP A 231 21.79 -2.68 1.42
C ASP A 231 21.05 -2.20 2.68
N ASP A 232 20.37 -1.06 2.58
CA ASP A 232 19.54 -0.51 3.65
C ASP A 232 18.20 -1.26 3.74
N VAL A 233 18.17 -2.27 4.61
CA VAL A 233 17.00 -3.14 4.79
C VAL A 233 16.68 -3.31 6.26
N SER A 234 15.43 -3.05 6.63
CA SER A 234 14.84 -3.34 7.92
C SER A 234 13.84 -4.49 7.81
N LEU A 235 13.76 -5.30 8.85
CA LEU A 235 12.84 -6.45 8.91
C LEU A 235 12.23 -6.53 10.31
N THR A 236 10.91 -6.64 10.37
CA THR A 236 10.15 -6.98 11.57
C THR A 236 9.30 -8.20 11.31
N VAL A 237 9.39 -9.20 12.18
CA VAL A 237 8.56 -10.42 12.16
C VAL A 237 7.68 -10.40 13.40
N TYR A 238 6.37 -10.39 13.20
CA TYR A 238 5.38 -10.31 14.28
C TYR A 238 4.96 -11.71 14.72
N PRO A 239 5.16 -12.06 16.00
CA PRO A 239 4.68 -13.35 16.52
C PRO A 239 3.15 -13.43 16.44
N ASP A 240 2.62 -14.64 16.32
CA ASP A 240 1.18 -14.95 16.28
C ASP A 240 0.40 -14.16 15.19
N ALA A 241 1.08 -13.62 14.20
CA ALA A 241 0.49 -12.87 13.11
C ALA A 241 0.44 -13.71 11.83
N VAL A 242 -0.77 -13.84 11.29
CA VAL A 242 -1.05 -14.52 10.02
C VAL A 242 -1.05 -13.51 8.85
N HIS A 243 -1.30 -13.96 7.63
CA HIS A 243 -1.48 -13.06 6.49
C HIS A 243 -2.59 -12.02 6.75
N ASP A 244 -2.46 -10.82 6.22
CA ASP A 244 -3.41 -9.70 6.46
C ASP A 244 -3.47 -9.19 7.92
N PHE A 245 -2.44 -9.39 8.75
CA PHE A 245 -2.44 -9.05 10.17
C PHE A 245 -2.78 -7.58 10.47
N ASP A 246 -2.57 -6.68 9.51
CA ASP A 246 -2.84 -5.24 9.64
C ASP A 246 -4.28 -4.85 9.25
N THR A 247 -5.15 -5.81 8.90
CA THR A 247 -6.55 -5.54 8.59
C THR A 247 -7.29 -4.91 9.79
N PRO A 248 -8.20 -3.93 9.58
CA PRO A 248 -9.05 -3.44 10.67
C PRO A 248 -10.21 -4.37 11.02
N LEU A 249 -10.43 -5.43 10.23
CA LEU A 249 -11.51 -6.38 10.47
C LEU A 249 -11.07 -7.40 11.53
N PRO A 250 -11.83 -7.56 12.61
CA PRO A 250 -11.46 -8.45 13.72
C PRO A 250 -11.53 -9.94 13.34
N GLY A 251 -10.74 -10.72 14.05
CA GLY A 251 -10.73 -12.17 13.96
C GLY A 251 -9.86 -12.73 12.85
N ILE A 252 -9.56 -14.04 12.98
CA ILE A 252 -8.84 -14.83 11.98
C ILE A 252 -9.85 -15.74 11.29
N ARG A 253 -9.73 -15.85 9.97
CA ARG A 253 -10.56 -16.73 9.14
C ARG A 253 -9.69 -17.55 8.20
N THR A 254 -10.19 -18.71 7.80
CA THR A 254 -9.55 -19.55 6.78
C THR A 254 -10.09 -19.22 5.39
N ARG A 255 -9.20 -19.05 4.42
CA ARG A 255 -9.50 -18.97 3.01
C ARG A 255 -9.24 -20.31 2.34
N SER A 256 -10.28 -21.09 2.14
CA SER A 256 -10.20 -22.41 1.51
C SER A 256 -9.97 -22.38 0.00
N ASP A 257 -10.17 -21.22 -0.63
CA ASP A 257 -9.93 -21.00 -2.07
C ASP A 257 -8.44 -20.80 -2.40
N VAL A 258 -7.57 -20.72 -1.38
CA VAL A 258 -6.12 -20.58 -1.51
C VAL A 258 -5.44 -21.68 -0.71
N PRO A 259 -4.63 -22.55 -1.34
CA PRO A 259 -3.93 -23.61 -0.62
C PRO A 259 -2.83 -23.05 0.29
N SER A 260 -2.72 -23.61 1.50
CA SER A 260 -1.62 -23.32 2.43
C SER A 260 -0.27 -23.70 1.82
N ARG A 261 0.73 -22.87 2.02
CA ARG A 261 2.11 -23.14 1.59
C ARG A 261 2.99 -23.66 2.72
N ARG A 262 2.40 -23.88 3.88
CA ARG A 262 3.10 -24.43 5.04
C ARG A 262 3.62 -25.85 4.72
N PRO A 263 4.88 -26.16 5.02
CA PRO A 263 5.38 -27.54 4.89
C PRO A 263 4.51 -28.52 5.68
N GLY A 264 4.07 -29.60 5.02
CA GLY A 264 3.19 -30.61 5.64
C GLY A 264 1.71 -30.23 5.72
N ALA A 265 1.29 -29.13 5.10
CA ALA A 265 -0.13 -28.79 4.99
C ALA A 265 -0.92 -29.88 4.28
N ALA A 266 -2.12 -30.21 4.78
CA ALA A 266 -3.00 -31.18 4.16
C ALA A 266 -3.53 -30.71 2.81
N ALA A 267 -3.86 -31.67 1.92
CA ALA A 267 -4.50 -31.32 0.65
C ALA A 267 -5.84 -30.60 0.91
N GLY A 268 -6.02 -29.42 0.33
CA GLY A 268 -7.20 -28.57 0.54
C GLY A 268 -7.16 -27.75 1.83
N GLU A 269 -6.09 -27.81 2.60
CA GLU A 269 -5.89 -26.88 3.72
C GLU A 269 -5.76 -25.45 3.17
N GLY A 270 -6.67 -24.58 3.61
CA GLY A 270 -6.67 -23.18 3.25
C GLY A 270 -5.66 -22.38 4.07
N VAL A 271 -5.48 -21.11 3.70
CA VAL A 271 -4.60 -20.18 4.41
C VAL A 271 -5.35 -19.41 5.49
N LYS A 272 -4.67 -19.06 6.57
CA LYS A 272 -5.19 -18.20 7.63
C LYS A 272 -4.93 -16.74 7.30
N VAL A 273 -5.97 -15.92 7.44
CA VAL A 273 -5.88 -14.46 7.25
C VAL A 273 -6.66 -13.75 8.35
N GLY A 274 -6.15 -12.62 8.83
CA GLY A 274 -6.90 -11.85 9.80
C GLY A 274 -6.04 -11.00 10.72
N GLN A 275 -6.71 -10.21 11.53
CA GLN A 275 -6.09 -9.21 12.37
C GLN A 275 -5.24 -9.81 13.51
N ASN A 276 -4.05 -9.25 13.71
CA ASN A 276 -3.33 -9.27 14.98
C ASN A 276 -3.23 -7.82 15.47
N PRO A 277 -3.95 -7.43 16.55
CA PRO A 277 -4.03 -6.03 16.97
C PRO A 277 -2.68 -5.41 17.29
N ALA A 278 -1.80 -6.13 17.99
CA ALA A 278 -0.47 -5.63 18.37
C ALA A 278 0.43 -5.44 17.14
N ALA A 279 0.45 -6.42 16.23
CA ALA A 279 1.20 -6.32 14.99
C ALA A 279 0.69 -5.17 14.10
N ARG A 280 -0.64 -4.98 14.04
CA ARG A 280 -1.24 -3.87 13.31
C ARG A 280 -0.84 -2.52 13.90
N GLU A 281 -0.95 -2.33 15.21
CA GLU A 281 -0.60 -1.08 15.87
C GLU A 281 0.87 -0.73 15.65
N ASP A 282 1.77 -1.68 15.89
CA ASP A 282 3.20 -1.47 15.73
C ASP A 282 3.60 -1.23 14.28
N SER A 283 3.11 -2.04 13.33
CA SER A 283 3.43 -1.86 11.91
C SER A 283 2.96 -0.50 11.38
N TRP A 284 1.81 -0.01 11.81
CA TRP A 284 1.30 1.30 11.44
C TRP A 284 2.09 2.43 12.11
N ARG A 285 2.58 2.24 13.33
CA ARG A 285 3.53 3.14 13.98
C ARG A 285 4.83 3.22 13.16
N GLN A 286 5.38 2.06 12.78
CA GLN A 286 6.59 2.00 11.94
C GLN A 286 6.39 2.73 10.60
N VAL A 287 5.25 2.55 9.92
CA VAL A 287 4.93 3.29 8.68
C VAL A 287 5.05 4.80 8.91
N ARG A 288 4.46 5.33 9.98
CA ARG A 288 4.54 6.77 10.30
C ARG A 288 5.97 7.23 10.53
N GLU A 289 6.75 6.49 11.29
CA GLU A 289 8.14 6.84 11.64
C GLU A 289 9.06 6.79 10.40
N ILE A 290 8.93 5.75 9.58
CA ILE A 290 9.71 5.59 8.35
C ILE A 290 9.40 6.74 7.38
N LEU A 291 8.14 7.05 7.15
CA LEU A 291 7.74 8.13 6.25
C LEU A 291 8.16 9.50 6.78
N LYS A 292 8.03 9.75 8.09
CA LYS A 292 8.52 10.97 8.72
C LYS A 292 10.02 11.16 8.50
N LYS A 293 10.82 10.09 8.64
CA LYS A 293 12.26 10.11 8.39
C LYS A 293 12.56 10.29 6.90
N ALA A 294 11.87 9.56 6.02
CA ALA A 294 12.10 9.60 4.57
C ALA A 294 11.73 10.94 3.93
N PHE A 295 10.80 11.67 4.53
CA PHE A 295 10.29 12.96 4.05
C PHE A 295 10.80 14.16 4.87
N ALA A 296 11.70 13.94 5.84
CA ALA A 296 12.40 15.03 6.47
C ALA A 296 13.22 15.77 5.41
N VAL A 297 13.08 17.09 5.38
CA VAL A 297 13.92 17.98 4.57
C VAL A 297 15.22 18.17 5.37
N ASP A 298 16.37 17.85 4.76
CA ASP A 298 17.70 18.09 5.34
C ASP A 298 17.94 19.59 5.54
#